data_a3319169642dabec0643e87081d07a31
#
_entry.id   a3319169642dabec0643e87081d07a31
#
_cell.length_a   1.000
_cell.length_b   1.000
_cell.length_c   1.000
_cell.angle_alpha   90.00
_cell.angle_beta   90.00
_cell.angle_gamma   90.00
#
_symmetry.space_group_name_H-M   'P 1'
#
loop_
_entity.id
_entity.type
_entity.pdbx_description
1 polymer ?
#
loop_
_entity_poly.entity_id
_entity_poly.type
_entity_poly.pdbx_seq_one_letter_code
_entity_poly.pdbx_strand_id
1 'polypeptide(L)'
;MSNLTMPVVKLVSDDEVSGEAKKIFEQMSAKSGKVPKWMRVMANCDDTLAGFFALFVSVMDDAPTNKLLKWKIAYVVSELNKCHYCVSVSEAQLESMGLDKKSLAEIELVCKAEECIAIEYAKAVTMAAYKIDEGLMKKMKKYFTDQQIVEITSVIGLFNYINRFNDALKVFPEIK
;
A
#
# COMPACT_ATOMS: atom_id res chain seq x y z
N MET A 1 18.37 20.02 11.35
CA MET A 1 17.46 19.05 10.71
C MET A 1 17.31 19.48 9.26
N SER A 2 17.85 18.76 8.31
CA SER A 2 17.79 19.11 6.89
C SER A 2 16.34 18.96 6.41
N ASN A 3 15.75 20.07 5.94
CA ASN A 3 14.46 20.05 5.24
C ASN A 3 14.61 19.35 3.88
N LEU A 4 14.66 18.02 3.88
CA LEU A 4 14.56 17.23 2.66
C LEU A 4 13.07 17.21 2.26
N THR A 5 12.65 18.21 1.51
CA THR A 5 11.29 18.27 0.89
C THR A 5 11.20 17.49 -0.42
N MET A 6 12.34 17.03 -0.92
CA MET A 6 12.46 16.34 -2.20
C MET A 6 13.05 14.94 -2.02
N PRO A 7 12.68 13.96 -2.85
CA PRO A 7 13.31 12.66 -2.88
C PRO A 7 14.81 12.75 -3.14
N VAL A 8 15.56 11.75 -2.65
CA VAL A 8 17.03 11.68 -2.84
C VAL A 8 17.44 11.29 -4.26
N VAL A 9 16.49 10.85 -5.07
CA VAL A 9 16.68 10.57 -6.49
C VAL A 9 15.72 11.43 -7.32
N LYS A 10 16.01 11.55 -8.59
CA LYS A 10 15.25 12.38 -9.53
C LYS A 10 13.77 11.96 -9.59
N LEU A 11 12.88 12.93 -9.65
CA LEU A 11 11.49 12.74 -10.09
C LEU A 11 11.46 12.78 -11.62
N VAL A 12 11.28 11.64 -12.26
CA VAL A 12 11.17 11.55 -13.72
C VAL A 12 9.92 12.32 -14.18
N SER A 13 10.10 13.24 -15.11
CA SER A 13 9.02 14.05 -15.67
C SER A 13 8.32 13.34 -16.84
N ASP A 14 7.17 13.88 -17.28
CA ASP A 14 6.37 13.24 -18.33
C ASP A 14 7.06 13.29 -19.71
N ASP A 15 7.94 14.25 -19.93
CA ASP A 15 8.74 14.41 -21.16
C ASP A 15 10.02 13.54 -21.19
N GLU A 16 10.46 13.04 -20.03
CA GLU A 16 11.66 12.20 -19.89
C GLU A 16 11.33 10.72 -19.84
N VAL A 17 10.09 10.37 -19.50
CA VAL A 17 9.69 8.97 -19.38
C VAL A 17 9.55 8.31 -20.74
N SER A 18 9.98 7.05 -20.85
CA SER A 18 9.91 6.24 -22.08
C SER A 18 9.43 4.81 -21.76
N GLY A 19 9.33 3.96 -22.76
CA GLY A 19 9.06 2.54 -22.59
C GLY A 19 7.73 2.23 -21.91
N GLU A 20 7.73 1.24 -21.02
CA GLU A 20 6.56 0.82 -20.25
C GLU A 20 6.18 1.86 -19.19
N ALA A 21 7.13 2.55 -18.59
CA ALA A 21 6.87 3.61 -17.62
C ALA A 21 6.02 4.73 -18.22
N LYS A 22 6.21 5.07 -19.50
CA LYS A 22 5.40 6.07 -20.20
C LYS A 22 3.94 5.63 -20.28
N LYS A 23 3.67 4.40 -20.66
CA LYS A 23 2.30 3.86 -20.72
C LYS A 23 1.63 3.89 -19.34
N ILE A 24 2.37 3.54 -18.28
CA ILE A 24 1.89 3.59 -16.90
C ILE A 24 1.57 5.04 -16.50
N PHE A 25 2.42 6.01 -16.86
CA PHE A 25 2.17 7.42 -16.58
C PHE A 25 0.92 7.93 -17.29
N GLU A 26 0.74 7.60 -18.56
CA GLU A 26 -0.46 7.92 -19.34
C GLU A 26 -1.72 7.32 -18.72
N GLN A 27 -1.67 6.04 -18.34
CA GLN A 27 -2.77 5.35 -17.66
C GLN A 27 -3.14 6.00 -16.32
N MET A 28 -2.14 6.36 -15.52
CA MET A 28 -2.37 6.99 -14.22
C MET A 28 -2.90 8.41 -14.35
N SER A 29 -2.37 9.20 -15.29
CA SER A 29 -2.88 10.54 -15.59
C SER A 29 -4.34 10.50 -16.05
N ALA A 30 -4.70 9.56 -16.91
CA ALA A 30 -6.07 9.39 -17.38
C ALA A 30 -7.03 8.98 -16.24
N LYS A 31 -6.57 8.14 -15.30
CA LYS A 31 -7.39 7.61 -14.20
C LYS A 31 -7.55 8.59 -13.03
N SER A 32 -6.51 9.31 -12.67
CA SER A 32 -6.44 10.11 -11.43
C SER A 32 -6.00 11.55 -11.61
N GLY A 33 -5.81 11.99 -12.86
CA GLY A 33 -5.37 13.34 -13.21
C GLY A 33 -3.90 13.64 -12.92
N LYS A 34 -3.16 12.71 -12.29
CA LYS A 34 -1.74 12.89 -11.96
C LYS A 34 -1.01 11.57 -11.79
N VAL A 35 0.30 11.62 -12.01
CA VAL A 35 1.21 10.49 -11.70
C VAL A 35 1.74 10.68 -10.27
N PRO A 36 1.56 9.67 -9.37
CA PRO A 36 2.06 9.74 -7.99
C PRO A 36 3.59 9.90 -7.91
N LYS A 37 4.08 10.61 -6.89
CA LYS A 37 5.53 10.85 -6.70
C LYS A 37 6.34 9.54 -6.66
N TRP A 38 5.85 8.51 -5.98
CA TRP A 38 6.58 7.23 -5.89
C TRP A 38 6.79 6.58 -7.27
N MET A 39 5.82 6.73 -8.19
CA MET A 39 5.97 6.24 -9.56
C MET A 39 7.06 7.03 -10.31
N ARG A 40 7.09 8.36 -10.14
CA ARG A 40 8.13 9.21 -10.73
C ARG A 40 9.53 8.87 -10.21
N VAL A 41 9.63 8.50 -8.95
CA VAL A 41 10.89 8.02 -8.35
C VAL A 41 11.25 6.65 -8.90
N MET A 42 10.29 5.71 -8.94
CA MET A 42 10.53 4.33 -9.40
C MET A 42 10.82 4.27 -10.91
N ALA A 43 10.32 5.22 -11.70
CA ALA A 43 10.58 5.34 -13.15
C ALA A 43 12.04 5.61 -13.52
N ASN A 44 12.94 5.87 -12.55
CA ASN A 44 14.39 5.81 -12.80
C ASN A 44 14.86 4.38 -13.16
N CYS A 45 14.03 3.36 -12.94
CA CYS A 45 14.22 1.99 -13.38
C CYS A 45 12.90 1.49 -13.99
N ASP A 46 12.80 1.51 -15.31
CA ASP A 46 11.58 1.20 -16.08
C ASP A 46 11.02 -0.19 -15.73
N ASP A 47 11.86 -1.21 -15.75
CA ASP A 47 11.46 -2.59 -15.44
C ASP A 47 10.95 -2.74 -14.00
N THR A 48 11.55 -2.01 -13.05
CA THR A 48 11.11 -2.02 -11.66
C THR A 48 9.72 -1.41 -11.51
N LEU A 49 9.48 -0.27 -12.18
CA LEU A 49 8.15 0.34 -12.18
C LEU A 49 7.12 -0.57 -12.85
N ALA A 50 7.43 -1.14 -14.00
CA ALA A 50 6.53 -2.02 -14.73
C ALA A 50 6.15 -3.25 -13.90
N GLY A 51 7.14 -3.95 -13.33
CA GLY A 51 6.91 -5.12 -12.49
C GLY A 51 6.13 -4.80 -11.21
N PHE A 52 6.49 -3.72 -10.52
CA PHE A 52 5.78 -3.31 -9.30
C PHE A 52 4.34 -2.87 -9.62
N PHE A 53 4.12 -2.11 -10.69
CA PHE A 53 2.79 -1.64 -11.07
C PHE A 53 1.86 -2.80 -11.44
N ALA A 54 2.37 -3.78 -12.20
CA ALA A 54 1.61 -4.99 -12.53
C ALA A 54 1.20 -5.76 -11.26
N LEU A 55 2.14 -5.94 -10.30
CA LEU A 55 1.84 -6.56 -9.01
C LEU A 55 0.83 -5.74 -8.21
N PHE A 56 1.00 -4.41 -8.14
CA PHE A 56 0.10 -3.52 -7.43
C PHE A 56 -1.34 -3.62 -7.96
N VAL A 57 -1.51 -3.56 -9.28
CA VAL A 57 -2.83 -3.67 -9.91
C VAL A 57 -3.47 -5.02 -9.60
N SER A 58 -2.71 -6.11 -9.77
CA SER A 58 -3.20 -7.47 -9.51
C SER A 58 -3.62 -7.67 -8.04
N VAL A 59 -2.80 -7.20 -7.10
CA VAL A 59 -3.03 -7.41 -5.65
C VAL A 59 -4.12 -6.51 -5.11
N MET A 60 -4.27 -5.27 -5.63
CA MET A 60 -5.22 -4.27 -5.13
C MET A 60 -6.57 -4.26 -5.88
N ASP A 61 -6.79 -5.21 -6.78
CA ASP A 61 -8.10 -5.42 -7.42
C ASP A 61 -9.15 -5.86 -6.39
N ASP A 62 -10.45 -5.78 -6.74
CA ASP A 62 -11.58 -5.98 -5.81
C ASP A 62 -12.02 -7.45 -5.66
N ALA A 63 -11.19 -8.40 -6.02
CA ALA A 63 -11.44 -9.83 -5.85
C ALA A 63 -10.13 -10.59 -5.69
N PRO A 64 -10.14 -11.70 -4.95
CA PRO A 64 -11.21 -12.33 -4.15
C PRO A 64 -11.45 -11.70 -2.78
N THR A 65 -10.55 -10.86 -2.28
CA THR A 65 -10.71 -10.08 -1.06
C THR A 65 -11.24 -8.69 -1.41
N ASN A 66 -12.24 -8.18 -0.68
CA ASN A 66 -12.81 -6.88 -1.02
C ASN A 66 -11.77 -5.75 -0.84
N LYS A 67 -11.89 -4.74 -1.68
CA LYS A 67 -10.94 -3.64 -1.78
C LYS A 67 -10.85 -2.80 -0.50
N LEU A 68 -11.95 -2.67 0.23
CA LEU A 68 -11.98 -1.93 1.50
C LEU A 68 -11.07 -2.59 2.54
N LEU A 69 -11.13 -3.93 2.69
CA LEU A 69 -10.24 -4.66 3.60
C LEU A 69 -8.77 -4.54 3.19
N LYS A 70 -8.47 -4.60 1.89
CA LYS A 70 -7.11 -4.41 1.38
C LYS A 70 -6.55 -3.04 1.75
N TRP A 71 -7.33 -1.97 1.62
CA TRP A 71 -6.90 -0.63 2.01
C TRP A 71 -6.80 -0.45 3.53
N LYS A 72 -7.66 -1.12 4.33
CA LYS A 72 -7.50 -1.16 5.79
C LYS A 72 -6.17 -1.82 6.20
N ILE A 73 -5.82 -2.94 5.56
CA ILE A 73 -4.53 -3.63 5.77
C ILE A 73 -3.37 -2.71 5.35
N ALA A 74 -3.46 -2.08 4.17
CA ALA A 74 -2.47 -1.14 3.67
C ALA A 74 -2.21 0.02 4.64
N TYR A 75 -3.27 0.59 5.21
CA TYR A 75 -3.21 1.63 6.22
C TYR A 75 -2.47 1.16 7.47
N VAL A 76 -2.89 0.04 8.07
CA VAL A 76 -2.27 -0.50 9.29
C VAL A 76 -0.80 -0.85 9.09
N VAL A 77 -0.44 -1.47 7.96
CA VAL A 77 0.97 -1.77 7.62
C VAL A 77 1.79 -0.48 7.49
N SER A 78 1.20 0.55 6.88
CA SER A 78 1.89 1.84 6.69
C SER A 78 2.07 2.60 8.00
N GLU A 79 1.09 2.55 8.92
CA GLU A 79 1.19 3.10 10.27
C GLU A 79 2.32 2.41 11.07
N LEU A 80 2.37 1.08 11.05
CA LEU A 80 3.41 0.31 11.73
C LEU A 80 4.82 0.61 11.20
N ASN A 81 4.95 0.76 9.89
CA ASN A 81 6.20 1.13 9.24
C ASN A 81 6.52 2.63 9.35
N LYS A 82 5.59 3.47 9.84
CA LYS A 82 5.71 4.94 9.97
C LYS A 82 5.94 5.65 8.62
N CYS A 83 5.44 5.07 7.53
CA CYS A 83 5.53 5.67 6.20
C CYS A 83 4.44 6.73 6.00
N HIS A 84 4.73 7.99 6.32
CA HIS A 84 3.76 9.09 6.25
C HIS A 84 3.14 9.27 4.87
N TYR A 85 3.90 9.06 3.79
CA TYR A 85 3.37 9.09 2.43
C TYR A 85 2.29 8.03 2.22
N CYS A 86 2.59 6.79 2.62
CA CYS A 86 1.68 5.66 2.40
C CYS A 86 0.45 5.73 3.31
N VAL A 87 0.61 6.22 4.55
CA VAL A 87 -0.50 6.51 5.46
C VAL A 87 -1.46 7.49 4.81
N SER A 88 -0.99 8.66 4.34
CA SER A 88 -1.86 9.67 3.73
C SER A 88 -2.55 9.18 2.45
N VAL A 89 -1.90 8.33 1.65
CA VAL A 89 -2.52 7.71 0.47
C VAL A 89 -3.62 6.73 0.88
N SER A 90 -3.35 5.88 1.88
CA SER A 90 -4.33 4.88 2.36
C SER A 90 -5.52 5.56 3.02
N GLU A 91 -5.31 6.62 3.82
CA GLU A 91 -6.38 7.45 4.39
C GLU A 91 -7.28 8.02 3.30
N ALA A 92 -6.70 8.67 2.28
CA ALA A 92 -7.47 9.25 1.18
C ALA A 92 -8.30 8.19 0.42
N GLN A 93 -7.76 6.98 0.24
CA GLN A 93 -8.51 5.87 -0.37
C GLN A 93 -9.65 5.40 0.53
N LEU A 94 -9.42 5.23 1.83
CA LEU A 94 -10.45 4.80 2.78
C LEU A 94 -11.54 5.87 2.95
N GLU A 95 -11.19 7.15 3.02
CA GLU A 95 -12.14 8.27 3.01
C GLU A 95 -13.01 8.26 1.75
N SER A 96 -12.43 8.02 0.57
CA SER A 96 -13.17 7.90 -0.69
C SER A 96 -14.14 6.71 -0.71
N MET A 97 -13.91 5.70 0.13
CA MET A 97 -14.78 4.53 0.34
C MET A 97 -15.78 4.71 1.50
N GLY A 98 -15.85 5.91 2.08
CA GLY A 98 -16.84 6.26 3.09
C GLY A 98 -16.41 6.08 4.55
N LEU A 99 -15.12 5.80 4.84
CA LEU A 99 -14.61 5.82 6.21
C LEU A 99 -14.27 7.25 6.61
N ASP A 100 -14.79 7.69 7.75
CA ASP A 100 -14.41 8.98 8.33
C ASP A 100 -13.09 8.87 9.14
N LYS A 101 -12.49 10.02 9.45
CA LYS A 101 -11.22 10.09 10.20
C LYS A 101 -11.29 9.46 11.58
N LYS A 102 -12.45 9.51 12.24
CA LYS A 102 -12.62 8.88 13.55
C LYS A 102 -12.58 7.36 13.43
N SER A 103 -13.28 6.80 12.44
CA SER A 103 -13.24 5.36 12.14
C SER A 103 -11.84 4.88 11.74
N LEU A 104 -11.05 5.72 11.07
CA LEU A 104 -9.65 5.42 10.75
C LEU A 104 -8.78 5.36 12.01
N ALA A 105 -8.91 6.33 12.92
CA ALA A 105 -8.17 6.36 14.17
C ALA A 105 -8.52 5.17 15.10
N GLU A 106 -9.72 4.66 14.97
CA GLU A 106 -10.28 3.55 15.77
C GLU A 106 -10.41 2.25 14.95
N ILE A 107 -9.71 2.11 13.84
CA ILE A 107 -9.91 1.03 12.85
C ILE A 107 -9.87 -0.38 13.45
N GLU A 108 -9.10 -0.57 14.50
CA GLU A 108 -8.97 -1.84 15.23
C GLU A 108 -10.14 -2.06 16.23
N LEU A 109 -10.85 -1.01 16.61
CA LEU A 109 -11.96 -1.09 17.56
C LEU A 109 -13.31 -1.25 16.85
N VAL A 110 -13.41 -0.73 15.62
CA VAL A 110 -14.66 -0.72 14.84
C VAL A 110 -14.70 -1.78 13.74
N CYS A 111 -13.68 -2.65 13.65
CA CYS A 111 -13.59 -3.68 12.64
C CYS A 111 -14.55 -4.85 12.91
N LYS A 112 -15.07 -5.47 11.84
CA LYS A 112 -15.79 -6.74 11.94
C LYS A 112 -14.84 -7.87 12.35
N ALA A 113 -15.37 -9.00 12.84
CA ALA A 113 -14.56 -10.09 13.35
C ALA A 113 -13.49 -10.58 12.32
N GLU A 114 -13.88 -10.77 11.07
CA GLU A 114 -12.97 -11.17 10.00
C GLU A 114 -11.92 -10.10 9.70
N GLU A 115 -12.31 -8.82 9.72
CA GLU A 115 -11.39 -7.71 9.49
C GLU A 115 -10.37 -7.58 10.62
N CYS A 116 -10.81 -7.74 11.89
CA CYS A 116 -9.92 -7.71 13.05
C CYS A 116 -8.85 -8.81 12.96
N ILE A 117 -9.24 -10.03 12.54
CA ILE A 117 -8.29 -11.13 12.36
C ILE A 117 -7.31 -10.85 11.22
N ALA A 118 -7.76 -10.27 10.10
CA ALA A 118 -6.87 -9.88 9.00
C ALA A 118 -5.90 -8.77 9.43
N ILE A 119 -6.35 -7.81 10.25
CA ILE A 119 -5.51 -6.74 10.82
C ILE A 119 -4.50 -7.34 11.82
N GLU A 120 -4.93 -8.22 12.73
CA GLU A 120 -4.03 -8.95 13.65
C GLU A 120 -2.92 -9.68 12.87
N TYR A 121 -3.31 -10.39 11.80
CA TYR A 121 -2.39 -11.09 10.92
C TYR A 121 -1.43 -10.13 10.20
N ALA A 122 -1.94 -9.02 9.68
CA ALA A 122 -1.12 -8.01 9.00
C ALA A 122 -0.06 -7.40 9.92
N LYS A 123 -0.40 -7.15 11.19
CA LYS A 123 0.54 -6.67 12.21
C LYS A 123 1.62 -7.72 12.50
N ALA A 124 1.22 -8.97 12.71
CA ALA A 124 2.14 -10.06 13.00
C ALA A 124 3.12 -10.30 11.84
N VAL A 125 2.62 -10.35 10.59
CA VAL A 125 3.47 -10.49 9.39
C VAL A 125 4.44 -9.31 9.25
N THR A 126 3.96 -8.08 9.45
CA THR A 126 4.79 -6.87 9.32
C THR A 126 5.91 -6.84 10.34
N MET A 127 5.64 -7.23 11.58
CA MET A 127 6.60 -7.16 12.66
C MET A 127 7.56 -8.36 12.70
N ALA A 128 7.06 -9.57 12.46
CA ALA A 128 7.86 -10.80 12.57
C ALA A 128 7.19 -12.00 11.88
N ALA A 129 7.13 -12.00 10.54
CA ALA A 129 6.46 -13.04 9.75
C ALA A 129 6.90 -14.47 10.12
N TYR A 130 8.15 -14.65 10.51
CA TYR A 130 8.71 -15.96 10.92
C TYR A 130 8.21 -16.47 12.29
N LYS A 131 7.43 -15.65 13.02
CA LYS A 131 6.85 -15.98 14.33
C LYS A 131 5.34 -16.18 14.30
N ILE A 132 4.73 -16.27 13.13
CA ILE A 132 3.29 -16.50 13.02
C ILE A 132 2.95 -17.84 13.64
N ASP A 133 2.11 -17.83 14.68
CA ASP A 133 1.70 -19.04 15.37
C ASP A 133 0.53 -19.75 14.67
N GLU A 134 0.37 -21.04 14.97
CA GLU A 134 -0.70 -21.84 14.39
C GLU A 134 -2.10 -21.37 14.82
N GLY A 135 -2.24 -20.75 15.98
CA GLY A 135 -3.51 -20.26 16.49
C GLY A 135 -4.05 -19.13 15.62
N LEU A 136 -3.19 -18.17 15.24
CA LEU A 136 -3.56 -17.08 14.32
C LEU A 136 -3.87 -17.64 12.93
N MET A 137 -3.11 -18.60 12.42
CA MET A 137 -3.42 -19.22 11.13
C MET A 137 -4.73 -20.01 11.14
N LYS A 138 -5.08 -20.67 12.24
CA LYS A 138 -6.39 -21.31 12.40
C LYS A 138 -7.53 -20.29 12.40
N LYS A 139 -7.35 -19.12 13.04
CA LYS A 139 -8.31 -18.03 12.99
C LYS A 139 -8.46 -17.50 11.54
N MET A 140 -7.34 -17.26 10.82
CA MET A 140 -7.38 -16.84 9.41
C MET A 140 -8.18 -17.82 8.56
N LYS A 141 -7.90 -19.12 8.63
CA LYS A 141 -8.60 -20.18 7.88
C LYS A 141 -10.09 -20.32 8.23
N LYS A 142 -10.54 -19.84 9.38
CA LYS A 142 -11.96 -19.79 9.74
C LYS A 142 -12.76 -18.77 8.91
N TYR A 143 -12.14 -17.67 8.53
CA TYR A 143 -12.80 -16.54 7.86
C TYR A 143 -12.42 -16.39 6.39
N PHE A 144 -11.25 -16.90 5.98
CA PHE A 144 -10.69 -16.67 4.66
C PHE A 144 -10.30 -18.00 3.98
N THR A 145 -10.56 -18.07 2.68
CA THR A 145 -10.05 -19.15 1.82
C THR A 145 -8.53 -19.06 1.67
N ASP A 146 -7.88 -20.13 1.22
CA ASP A 146 -6.43 -20.11 0.95
C ASP A 146 -6.08 -19.03 -0.09
N GLN A 147 -6.91 -18.82 -1.11
CA GLN A 147 -6.74 -17.76 -2.10
C GLN A 147 -6.76 -16.37 -1.45
N GLN A 148 -7.72 -16.10 -0.57
CA GLN A 148 -7.81 -14.83 0.17
C GLN A 148 -6.63 -14.64 1.13
N ILE A 149 -6.17 -15.69 1.80
CA ILE A 149 -4.98 -15.63 2.68
C ILE A 149 -3.73 -15.26 1.88
N VAL A 150 -3.53 -15.88 0.71
CA VAL A 150 -2.42 -15.53 -0.19
C VAL A 150 -2.51 -14.06 -0.63
N GLU A 151 -3.69 -13.61 -1.00
CA GLU A 151 -3.90 -12.23 -1.44
C GLU A 151 -3.69 -11.22 -0.29
N ILE A 152 -4.24 -11.47 0.91
CA ILE A 152 -4.01 -10.65 2.10
C ILE A 152 -2.52 -10.59 2.42
N THR A 153 -1.81 -11.73 2.36
CA THR A 153 -0.37 -11.77 2.58
C THR A 153 0.39 -10.96 1.51
N SER A 154 -0.07 -11.01 0.26
CA SER A 154 0.49 -10.23 -0.83
C SER A 154 0.29 -8.72 -0.64
N VAL A 155 -0.89 -8.28 -0.16
CA VAL A 155 -1.14 -6.88 0.22
C VAL A 155 -0.15 -6.43 1.30
N ILE A 156 0.05 -7.24 2.33
CA ILE A 156 0.99 -6.93 3.42
C ILE A 156 2.42 -6.80 2.87
N GLY A 157 2.85 -7.76 2.05
CA GLY A 157 4.18 -7.75 1.41
C GLY A 157 4.38 -6.52 0.51
N LEU A 158 3.38 -6.21 -0.31
CA LEU A 158 3.37 -5.05 -1.20
C LEU A 158 3.57 -3.73 -0.44
N PHE A 159 2.80 -3.54 0.65
CA PHE A 159 2.92 -2.32 1.45
C PHE A 159 4.19 -2.29 2.30
N ASN A 160 4.69 -3.42 2.78
CA ASN A 160 6.02 -3.49 3.41
C ASN A 160 7.14 -3.11 2.42
N TYR A 161 7.03 -3.48 1.15
CA TYR A 161 7.98 -3.07 0.11
C TYR A 161 7.90 -1.57 -0.16
N ILE A 162 6.72 -1.05 -0.52
CA ILE A 162 6.59 0.34 -0.94
C ILE A 162 6.81 1.34 0.20
N ASN A 163 6.47 0.98 1.45
CA ASN A 163 6.76 1.81 2.61
C ASN A 163 8.27 2.03 2.76
N ARG A 164 9.05 0.93 2.73
CA ARG A 164 10.52 0.99 2.83
C ARG A 164 11.16 1.69 1.64
N PHE A 165 10.64 1.49 0.44
CA PHE A 165 11.07 2.19 -0.77
C PHE A 165 10.88 3.70 -0.61
N ASN A 166 9.69 4.13 -0.23
CA ASN A 166 9.36 5.55 -0.08
C ASN A 166 10.16 6.21 1.03
N ASP A 167 10.31 5.57 2.18
CA ASP A 167 11.06 6.13 3.31
C ASP A 167 12.56 6.20 3.03
N ALA A 168 13.14 5.16 2.42
CA ALA A 168 14.55 5.13 2.04
C ALA A 168 14.89 6.24 1.03
N LEU A 169 14.01 6.47 0.06
CA LEU A 169 14.20 7.46 -1.01
C LEU A 169 13.60 8.84 -0.70
N LYS A 170 13.08 9.02 0.51
CA LYS A 170 12.51 10.30 1.00
C LYS A 170 11.35 10.82 0.14
N VAL A 171 10.45 9.90 -0.26
CA VAL A 171 9.21 10.25 -0.93
C VAL A 171 8.20 10.70 0.13
N PHE A 172 8.02 12.01 0.27
CA PHE A 172 7.09 12.59 1.24
C PHE A 172 5.78 13.03 0.58
N PRO A 173 4.67 13.08 1.36
CA PRO A 173 3.41 13.68 0.91
C PRO A 173 3.63 15.11 0.41
N GLU A 174 2.77 15.57 -0.49
CA GLU A 174 2.72 16.99 -0.81
C GLU A 174 2.19 17.74 0.41
N ILE A 175 2.93 18.75 0.84
CA ILE A 175 2.46 19.67 1.88
C ILE A 175 1.31 20.47 1.22
N LYS A 176 0.12 20.30 1.75
CA LYS A 176 -1.06 21.09 1.35
C LYS A 176 -0.95 22.49 1.89
#